data_dca3206c16a023b764ad2e98c35a41aa
#
_entry.id   dca3206c16a023b764ad2e98c35a41aa
#
_cell.length_a   1.000
_cell.length_b   1.000
_cell.length_c   1.000
_cell.angle_alpha   90.00
_cell.angle_beta   90.00
_cell.angle_gamma   90.00
#
_symmetry.space_group_name_H-M   'P 1'
#
loop_
_entity.id
_entity.type
_entity.pdbx_description
1 polymer ?
#
loop_
_entity_poly.entity_id
_entity_poly.type
_entity_poly.pdbx_seq_one_letter_code
_entity_poly.pdbx_strand_id
1 'polypeptide(L)'
;DLKTAAIKTNVVYDKDEDNYYDTLSGLQKSIRGSDPNGAMYYFAKLIESKDIESLERRLITTAYEDIGLANPNACMRTVIAMQAAKTIGFPEARIPIASAIIDLCLSPKSKSSENAIDAALTSLNERSLKTPSYLRLTPVGLEDDEKYDYSRPELWEYIQYLPKELGNTQFYVPWMTSNYEKALAENYRRILKHGRTSDIKKLNQQNK
;
A
#
# COMPACT_ATOMS: atom_id res chain seq x y z
N ASP A 1 17.76 -23.34 50.34
CA ASP A 1 17.44 -24.14 49.14
C ASP A 1 16.48 -23.45 48.26
N LEU A 2 16.99 -22.53 47.49
CA LEU A 2 16.26 -21.85 46.45
C LEU A 2 16.40 -22.67 45.18
N LYS A 3 15.49 -23.60 44.95
CA LYS A 3 15.23 -24.13 43.62
C LYS A 3 14.41 -23.10 42.85
N THR A 4 15.08 -22.16 42.24
CA THR A 4 14.50 -21.35 41.17
C THR A 4 14.12 -22.33 40.07
N ALA A 5 12.86 -22.71 40.02
CA ALA A 5 12.30 -23.44 38.89
C ALA A 5 12.43 -22.52 37.69
N ALA A 6 13.47 -22.70 36.89
CA ALA A 6 13.50 -22.23 35.53
C ALA A 6 12.31 -22.93 34.85
N ILE A 7 11.23 -22.19 34.66
CA ILE A 7 10.19 -22.58 33.72
C ILE A 7 10.88 -22.59 32.37
N LYS A 8 11.48 -23.72 32.01
CA LYS A 8 11.76 -24.02 30.61
C LYS A 8 10.40 -24.10 29.96
N THR A 9 9.97 -23.01 29.36
CA THR A 9 8.93 -23.07 28.38
C THR A 9 9.42 -24.02 27.30
N ASN A 10 8.91 -25.26 27.33
CA ASN A 10 9.01 -26.17 26.21
C ASN A 10 8.16 -25.58 25.05
N VAL A 11 8.55 -24.44 24.55
CA VAL A 11 8.18 -24.06 23.20
C VAL A 11 9.07 -24.92 22.33
N VAL A 12 8.57 -26.12 21.98
CA VAL A 12 9.13 -26.90 20.89
C VAL A 12 8.94 -26.01 19.66
N TYR A 13 9.98 -25.28 19.35
CA TYR A 13 10.09 -24.55 18.09
C TYR A 13 10.27 -25.65 17.05
N ASP A 14 9.15 -26.11 16.53
CA ASP A 14 9.16 -26.97 15.38
C ASP A 14 9.75 -26.14 14.23
N LYS A 15 10.92 -26.55 13.74
CA LYS A 15 11.64 -25.90 12.62
C LYS A 15 10.93 -26.15 11.29
N ASP A 16 9.67 -26.63 11.32
CA ASP A 16 8.86 -26.75 10.13
C ASP A 16 8.56 -25.37 9.60
N GLU A 17 9.02 -25.09 8.39
CA GLU A 17 8.75 -23.86 7.65
C GLU A 17 7.27 -23.52 7.68
N ASP A 18 6.39 -24.52 7.64
CA ASP A 18 4.93 -24.37 7.69
C ASP A 18 4.46 -23.66 8.99
N ASN A 19 5.00 -24.02 10.16
CA ASN A 19 4.62 -23.39 11.44
C ASN A 19 5.09 -21.91 11.52
N TYR A 20 6.23 -21.57 10.90
CA TYR A 20 6.72 -20.20 10.84
C TYR A 20 5.81 -19.33 9.94
N TYR A 21 5.45 -19.82 8.75
CA TYR A 21 4.54 -19.10 7.84
C TYR A 21 3.12 -18.99 8.41
N ASP A 22 2.64 -19.99 9.12
CA ASP A 22 1.37 -19.94 9.85
C ASP A 22 1.39 -18.87 10.94
N THR A 23 2.50 -18.73 11.65
CA THR A 23 2.69 -17.70 12.69
C THR A 23 2.72 -16.30 12.07
N LEU A 24 3.41 -16.10 10.94
CA LEU A 24 3.37 -14.84 10.17
C LEU A 24 1.95 -14.53 9.67
N SER A 25 1.22 -15.54 9.20
CA SER A 25 -0.17 -15.40 8.78
C SER A 25 -1.08 -15.02 9.95
N GLY A 26 -0.85 -15.62 11.13
CA GLY A 26 -1.55 -15.27 12.37
C GLY A 26 -1.33 -13.81 12.76
N LEU A 27 -0.08 -13.33 12.71
CA LEU A 27 0.27 -11.93 12.94
C LEU A 27 -0.47 -10.99 11.98
N GLN A 28 -0.40 -11.26 10.68
CA GLN A 28 -1.07 -10.43 9.67
C GLN A 28 -2.58 -10.37 9.88
N LYS A 29 -3.21 -11.53 10.12
CA LYS A 29 -4.66 -11.61 10.36
C LYS A 29 -5.07 -10.88 11.63
N SER A 30 -4.26 -10.92 12.69
CA SER A 30 -4.52 -10.17 13.92
C SER A 30 -4.42 -8.67 13.69
N ILE A 31 -3.44 -8.18 12.93
CA ILE A 31 -3.33 -6.77 12.54
C ILE A 31 -4.57 -6.35 11.73
N ARG A 32 -4.94 -7.12 10.72
CA ARG A 32 -6.14 -6.87 9.89
C ARG A 32 -7.42 -6.89 10.73
N GLY A 33 -7.52 -7.80 11.67
CA GLY A 33 -8.65 -7.93 12.60
C GLY A 33 -8.66 -6.92 13.74
N SER A 34 -7.66 -6.01 13.82
CA SER A 34 -7.53 -5.02 14.90
C SER A 34 -7.42 -5.64 16.29
N ASP A 35 -6.76 -6.79 16.38
CA ASP A 35 -6.48 -7.48 17.65
C ASP A 35 -5.00 -7.32 18.04
N PRO A 36 -4.64 -6.31 18.88
CA PRO A 36 -3.28 -6.12 19.33
C PRO A 36 -2.78 -7.24 20.23
N ASN A 37 -3.66 -7.93 20.95
CA ASN A 37 -3.24 -9.03 21.84
C ASN A 37 -2.85 -10.28 21.04
N GLY A 38 -3.67 -10.64 20.03
CA GLY A 38 -3.33 -11.70 19.08
C GLY A 38 -2.06 -11.39 18.32
N ALA A 39 -1.91 -10.15 17.85
CA ALA A 39 -0.71 -9.71 17.14
C ALA A 39 0.55 -9.80 18.02
N MET A 40 0.49 -9.37 19.29
CA MET A 40 1.61 -9.49 20.23
C MET A 40 1.97 -10.94 20.52
N TYR A 41 0.98 -11.82 20.64
CA TYR A 41 1.23 -13.24 20.87
C TYR A 41 2.01 -13.87 19.68
N TYR A 42 1.55 -13.65 18.46
CA TYR A 42 2.25 -14.16 17.27
C TYR A 42 3.61 -13.50 17.07
N PHE A 43 3.71 -12.20 17.33
CA PHE A 43 5.00 -11.52 17.28
C PHE A 43 6.00 -12.11 18.31
N ALA A 44 5.57 -12.37 19.54
CA ALA A 44 6.42 -13.00 20.55
C ALA A 44 6.95 -14.37 20.10
N LYS A 45 6.12 -15.17 19.42
CA LYS A 45 6.58 -16.42 18.80
C LYS A 45 7.62 -16.18 17.71
N LEU A 46 7.48 -15.13 16.89
CA LEU A 46 8.40 -14.82 15.78
C LEU A 46 9.75 -14.29 16.27
N ILE A 47 9.83 -13.67 17.44
CA ILE A 47 11.10 -13.19 18.04
C ILE A 47 12.09 -14.33 18.22
N GLU A 48 11.61 -15.53 18.56
CA GLU A 48 12.47 -16.71 18.78
C GLU A 48 13.26 -17.12 17.53
N SER A 49 12.72 -16.84 16.33
CA SER A 49 13.41 -17.12 15.06
C SER A 49 14.56 -16.17 14.79
N LYS A 50 14.53 -14.97 15.37
CA LYS A 50 15.45 -13.85 15.10
C LYS A 50 15.54 -13.44 13.62
N ASP A 51 14.58 -13.86 12.80
CA ASP A 51 14.47 -13.52 11.37
C ASP A 51 13.80 -12.15 11.20
N ILE A 52 14.60 -11.10 11.41
CA ILE A 52 14.11 -9.72 11.31
C ILE A 52 13.77 -9.34 9.86
N GLU A 53 14.39 -9.96 8.86
CA GLU A 53 14.19 -9.60 7.45
C GLU A 53 12.83 -10.09 6.92
N SER A 54 12.46 -11.32 7.24
CA SER A 54 11.13 -11.83 6.87
C SER A 54 10.02 -11.11 7.63
N LEU A 55 10.26 -10.79 8.90
CA LEU A 55 9.34 -9.99 9.70
C LEU A 55 9.16 -8.58 9.13
N GLU A 56 10.23 -7.90 8.74
CA GLU A 56 10.19 -6.58 8.10
C GLU A 56 9.38 -6.61 6.83
N ARG A 57 9.70 -7.53 5.91
CA ARG A 57 8.94 -7.70 4.66
C ARG A 57 7.45 -7.87 4.93
N ARG A 58 7.10 -8.74 5.87
CA ARG A 58 5.70 -9.00 6.20
C ARG A 58 5.01 -7.80 6.80
N LEU A 59 5.63 -7.10 7.76
CA LEU A 59 5.03 -5.94 8.42
C LEU A 59 4.87 -4.76 7.46
N ILE A 60 5.87 -4.47 6.62
CA ILE A 60 5.78 -3.40 5.62
C ILE A 60 4.69 -3.74 4.59
N THR A 61 4.65 -4.96 4.07
CA THR A 61 3.60 -5.40 3.15
C THR A 61 2.22 -5.24 3.80
N THR A 62 2.02 -5.76 5.02
CA THR A 62 0.76 -5.66 5.76
C THR A 62 0.34 -4.20 5.99
N ALA A 63 1.30 -3.32 6.32
CA ALA A 63 1.01 -1.90 6.51
C ALA A 63 0.43 -1.25 5.25
N TYR A 64 1.03 -1.48 4.10
CA TYR A 64 0.55 -0.89 2.83
C TYR A 64 -0.64 -1.64 2.23
N GLU A 65 -0.76 -2.95 2.46
CA GLU A 65 -1.87 -3.79 2.00
C GLU A 65 -3.17 -3.50 2.77
N ASP A 66 -3.12 -3.53 4.12
CA ASP A 66 -4.31 -3.51 4.96
C ASP A 66 -4.67 -2.12 5.52
N ILE A 67 -3.67 -1.24 5.69
CA ILE A 67 -3.88 0.13 6.19
C ILE A 67 -3.78 1.16 5.06
N GLY A 68 -2.70 1.16 4.30
CA GLY A 68 -2.51 1.97 3.11
C GLY A 68 -2.97 3.42 3.27
N LEU A 69 -3.92 3.83 2.43
CA LEU A 69 -4.44 5.20 2.41
C LEU A 69 -5.33 5.55 3.62
N ALA A 70 -5.74 4.58 4.44
CA ALA A 70 -6.47 4.90 5.66
C ALA A 70 -5.58 5.60 6.72
N ASN A 71 -4.30 5.21 6.81
CA ASN A 71 -3.32 5.87 7.69
C ASN A 71 -1.90 5.77 7.11
N PRO A 72 -1.53 6.58 6.09
CA PRO A 72 -0.20 6.54 5.48
C PRO A 72 0.93 6.79 6.48
N ASN A 73 0.66 7.56 7.54
CA ASN A 73 1.65 7.82 8.59
C ASN A 73 1.99 6.56 9.39
N ALA A 74 1.02 5.66 9.65
CA ALA A 74 1.31 4.38 10.30
C ALA A 74 2.18 3.49 9.40
N CYS A 75 1.96 3.50 8.08
CA CYS A 75 2.80 2.80 7.13
C CYS A 75 4.26 3.31 7.19
N MET A 76 4.46 4.62 7.16
CA MET A 76 5.80 5.23 7.28
C MET A 76 6.46 4.92 8.63
N ARG A 77 5.72 5.03 9.75
CA ARG A 77 6.25 4.69 11.09
C ARG A 77 6.66 3.23 11.18
N THR A 78 5.96 2.32 10.49
CA THR A 78 6.37 0.91 10.42
C THR A 78 7.73 0.74 9.76
N VAL A 79 7.98 1.41 8.65
CA VAL A 79 9.30 1.38 7.97
C VAL A 79 10.38 1.92 8.90
N ILE A 80 10.16 3.05 9.56
CA ILE A 80 11.11 3.66 10.50
C ILE A 80 11.37 2.72 11.69
N ALA A 81 10.33 2.10 12.25
CA ALA A 81 10.46 1.16 13.36
C ALA A 81 11.30 -0.07 12.98
N MET A 82 11.13 -0.60 11.76
CA MET A 82 11.93 -1.71 11.27
C MET A 82 13.40 -1.32 11.04
N GLN A 83 13.66 -0.12 10.53
CA GLN A 83 15.04 0.41 10.42
C GLN A 83 15.69 0.56 11.78
N ALA A 84 14.98 1.13 12.76
CA ALA A 84 15.46 1.23 14.14
C ALA A 84 15.74 -0.15 14.75
N ALA A 85 14.84 -1.11 14.56
CA ALA A 85 14.99 -2.48 15.04
C ALA A 85 16.24 -3.17 14.48
N LYS A 86 16.53 -3.00 13.20
CA LYS A 86 17.75 -3.53 12.57
C LYS A 86 19.01 -2.90 13.14
N THR A 87 18.99 -1.60 13.45
CA THR A 87 20.13 -0.90 14.05
C THR A 87 20.39 -1.34 15.49
N ILE A 88 19.31 -1.54 16.27
CA ILE A 88 19.38 -1.89 17.69
C ILE A 88 19.73 -3.38 17.87
N GLY A 89 19.09 -4.26 17.10
CA GLY A 89 19.22 -5.71 17.26
C GLY A 89 18.39 -6.29 18.42
N PHE A 90 18.20 -7.60 18.39
CA PHE A 90 17.55 -8.30 19.50
C PHE A 90 18.48 -8.43 20.72
N PRO A 91 17.94 -8.34 21.96
CA PRO A 91 16.51 -8.41 22.29
C PRO A 91 15.73 -7.07 22.22
N GLU A 92 16.38 -5.92 22.18
CA GLU A 92 15.74 -4.60 22.28
C GLU A 92 14.94 -4.23 21.03
N ALA A 93 15.27 -4.76 19.86
CA ALA A 93 14.54 -4.58 18.60
C ALA A 93 13.03 -4.85 18.74
N ARG A 94 12.63 -5.70 19.71
CA ARG A 94 11.22 -6.00 19.98
C ARG A 94 10.38 -4.76 20.33
N ILE A 95 11.00 -3.72 20.92
CA ILE A 95 10.30 -2.54 21.42
C ILE A 95 9.73 -1.68 20.27
N PRO A 96 10.54 -1.19 19.31
CA PRO A 96 10.03 -0.44 18.18
C PRO A 96 9.09 -1.28 17.31
N ILE A 97 9.33 -2.57 17.13
CA ILE A 97 8.46 -3.45 16.35
C ILE A 97 7.09 -3.60 17.03
N ALA A 98 7.04 -3.83 18.34
CA ALA A 98 5.78 -3.91 19.08
C ALA A 98 4.95 -2.63 18.96
N SER A 99 5.60 -1.46 19.04
CA SER A 99 4.94 -0.16 18.85
C SER A 99 4.32 -0.03 17.45
N ALA A 100 5.03 -0.45 16.41
CA ALA A 100 4.52 -0.44 15.03
C ALA A 100 3.34 -1.40 14.86
N ILE A 101 3.42 -2.61 15.39
CA ILE A 101 2.34 -3.60 15.30
C ILE A 101 1.06 -3.08 15.97
N ILE A 102 1.15 -2.49 17.18
CA ILE A 102 -0.03 -1.92 17.87
C ILE A 102 -0.62 -0.76 17.05
N ASP A 103 0.22 0.12 16.52
CA ASP A 103 -0.21 1.23 15.67
C ASP A 103 -0.97 0.73 14.42
N LEU A 104 -0.47 -0.31 13.76
CA LEU A 104 -1.15 -0.94 12.64
C LEU A 104 -2.48 -1.61 13.05
N CYS A 105 -2.50 -2.34 14.17
CA CYS A 105 -3.72 -2.97 14.69
C CYS A 105 -4.84 -1.95 14.91
N LEU A 106 -4.51 -0.80 15.49
CA LEU A 106 -5.49 0.21 15.88
C LEU A 106 -5.74 1.28 14.82
N SER A 107 -5.01 1.25 13.71
CA SER A 107 -5.28 2.09 12.54
C SER A 107 -6.52 1.63 11.80
N PRO A 108 -7.29 2.55 11.18
CA PRO A 108 -8.36 2.16 10.26
C PRO A 108 -7.77 1.38 9.08
N LYS A 109 -8.56 0.52 8.46
CA LYS A 109 -8.14 -0.39 7.39
C LYS A 109 -8.66 0.10 6.05
N SER A 110 -7.81 0.02 5.00
CA SER A 110 -8.22 0.25 3.62
C SER A 110 -7.33 -0.54 2.66
N LYS A 111 -7.96 -1.32 1.81
CA LYS A 111 -7.32 -2.05 0.72
C LYS A 111 -7.50 -1.32 -0.63
N SER A 112 -7.90 -0.04 -0.61
CA SER A 112 -8.24 0.68 -1.83
C SER A 112 -7.09 0.77 -2.84
N SER A 113 -5.85 0.94 -2.36
CA SER A 113 -4.67 1.01 -3.23
C SER A 113 -4.23 -0.37 -3.76
N GLU A 114 -4.27 -1.41 -2.92
CA GLU A 114 -4.03 -2.79 -3.34
C GLU A 114 -5.05 -3.23 -4.39
N ASN A 115 -6.34 -3.07 -4.10
CA ASN A 115 -7.40 -3.43 -5.05
C ASN A 115 -7.27 -2.68 -6.38
N ALA A 116 -6.81 -1.43 -6.36
CA ALA A 116 -6.62 -0.64 -7.57
C ALA A 116 -5.52 -1.21 -8.47
N ILE A 117 -4.38 -1.59 -7.91
CA ILE A 117 -3.29 -2.18 -8.70
C ILE A 117 -3.66 -3.59 -9.16
N ASP A 118 -4.33 -4.40 -8.35
CA ASP A 118 -4.77 -5.74 -8.74
C ASP A 118 -5.79 -5.69 -9.88
N ALA A 119 -6.73 -4.77 -9.83
CA ALA A 119 -7.67 -4.53 -10.92
C ALA A 119 -6.97 -4.10 -12.22
N ALA A 120 -5.95 -3.24 -12.11
CA ALA A 120 -5.16 -2.81 -13.27
C ALA A 120 -4.32 -3.97 -13.85
N LEU A 121 -3.73 -4.82 -13.01
CA LEU A 121 -2.99 -6.01 -13.44
C LEU A 121 -3.92 -7.01 -14.13
N THR A 122 -5.12 -7.23 -13.60
CA THR A 122 -6.13 -8.09 -14.22
C THR A 122 -6.50 -7.58 -15.60
N SER A 123 -6.78 -6.28 -15.72
CA SER A 123 -7.09 -5.66 -17.02
C SER A 123 -5.93 -5.76 -18.02
N LEU A 124 -4.67 -5.63 -17.55
CA LEU A 124 -3.49 -5.79 -18.40
C LEU A 124 -3.32 -7.23 -18.90
N ASN A 125 -3.62 -8.22 -18.06
CA ASN A 125 -3.57 -9.65 -18.45
C ASN A 125 -4.62 -10.00 -19.50
N GLU A 126 -5.80 -9.36 -19.46
CA GLU A 126 -6.82 -9.54 -20.46
C GLU A 126 -6.45 -8.90 -21.79
N ARG A 127 -5.89 -7.69 -21.76
CA ARG A 127 -5.52 -6.93 -22.95
C ARG A 127 -4.42 -5.91 -22.66
N SER A 128 -3.26 -6.10 -23.26
CA SER A 128 -2.19 -5.08 -23.27
C SER A 128 -2.44 -4.04 -24.38
N LEU A 129 -2.66 -2.79 -23.99
CA LEU A 129 -2.95 -1.67 -24.89
C LEU A 129 -1.73 -0.74 -25.00
N LYS A 130 -1.60 -0.07 -26.14
CA LYS A 130 -0.52 0.90 -26.36
C LYS A 130 -0.81 2.19 -25.60
N THR A 131 0.24 2.80 -25.07
CA THR A 131 0.17 4.16 -24.51
C THR A 131 -0.30 5.15 -25.56
N PRO A 132 -1.28 6.02 -25.26
CA PRO A 132 -1.75 7.09 -26.15
C PRO A 132 -0.58 7.90 -26.71
N SER A 133 -0.66 8.27 -28.01
CA SER A 133 0.44 8.93 -28.73
C SER A 133 0.91 10.22 -28.07
N TYR A 134 -0.03 11.03 -27.56
CA TYR A 134 0.25 12.30 -26.88
C TYR A 134 0.91 12.14 -25.50
N LEU A 135 0.91 10.94 -24.91
CA LEU A 135 1.58 10.65 -23.64
C LEU A 135 2.95 10.00 -23.81
N ARG A 136 3.38 9.72 -25.03
CA ARG A 136 4.68 9.10 -25.27
C ARG A 136 5.80 10.09 -25.03
N LEU A 137 6.93 9.59 -24.54
CA LEU A 137 8.13 10.41 -24.34
C LEU A 137 8.58 11.10 -25.64
N THR A 138 8.50 10.37 -26.75
CA THR A 138 8.78 10.90 -28.10
C THR A 138 7.51 10.72 -28.95
N PRO A 139 6.60 11.71 -28.98
CA PRO A 139 5.43 11.66 -29.83
C PRO A 139 5.83 11.85 -31.30
N VAL A 140 5.45 10.89 -32.14
CA VAL A 140 5.73 10.91 -33.58
C VAL A 140 4.42 11.08 -34.33
N GLY A 141 4.43 11.95 -35.37
CA GLY A 141 3.26 12.17 -36.23
C GLY A 141 2.16 12.99 -35.60
N LEU A 142 2.49 13.81 -34.57
CA LEU A 142 1.56 14.77 -33.96
C LEU A 142 2.04 16.20 -34.23
N GLU A 143 1.10 17.07 -34.52
CA GLU A 143 1.31 18.51 -34.57
C GLU A 143 1.54 19.06 -33.15
N ASP A 144 2.10 20.26 -33.01
CA ASP A 144 2.44 20.82 -31.68
C ASP A 144 1.21 21.01 -30.80
N ASP A 145 0.05 21.34 -31.36
CA ASP A 145 -1.20 21.48 -30.61
C ASP A 145 -1.89 20.14 -30.28
N GLU A 146 -1.36 19.01 -30.75
CA GLU A 146 -1.81 17.66 -30.42
C GLU A 146 -0.96 16.98 -29.37
N LYS A 147 0.11 17.62 -28.91
CA LYS A 147 1.03 17.09 -27.91
C LYS A 147 0.60 17.47 -26.49
N TYR A 148 1.01 16.66 -25.52
CA TYR A 148 0.90 17.00 -24.11
C TYR A 148 1.80 18.22 -23.81
N ASP A 149 1.21 19.27 -23.24
CA ASP A 149 1.93 20.50 -22.91
C ASP A 149 2.23 20.59 -21.40
N TYR A 150 3.51 20.49 -21.05
CA TYR A 150 3.99 20.60 -19.67
C TYR A 150 3.85 22.00 -19.09
N SER A 151 3.74 23.04 -19.94
CA SER A 151 3.60 24.44 -19.49
C SER A 151 2.17 24.83 -19.12
N ARG A 152 1.20 23.90 -19.28
CA ARG A 152 -0.23 24.17 -19.10
C ARG A 152 -0.86 23.25 -18.03
N PRO A 153 -0.49 23.41 -16.74
CA PRO A 153 -0.99 22.53 -15.66
C PRO A 153 -2.51 22.62 -15.45
N GLU A 154 -3.14 23.72 -15.85
CA GLU A 154 -4.59 23.93 -15.80
C GLU A 154 -5.37 22.94 -16.69
N LEU A 155 -4.73 22.34 -17.70
CA LEU A 155 -5.35 21.37 -18.61
C LEU A 155 -5.19 19.92 -18.15
N TRP A 156 -4.28 19.62 -17.21
CA TRP A 156 -3.92 18.24 -16.89
C TRP A 156 -5.10 17.42 -16.36
N GLU A 157 -5.99 17.99 -15.59
CA GLU A 157 -7.16 17.29 -15.05
C GLU A 157 -8.18 16.89 -16.14
N TYR A 158 -8.12 17.50 -17.32
CA TYR A 158 -9.05 17.27 -18.44
C TYR A 158 -8.54 16.26 -19.47
N ILE A 159 -7.27 15.85 -19.38
CA ILE A 159 -6.65 14.91 -20.31
C ILE A 159 -7.02 13.47 -19.94
N GLN A 160 -7.36 12.65 -20.96
CA GLN A 160 -7.53 11.21 -20.78
C GLN A 160 -6.17 10.51 -20.77
N TYR A 161 -5.82 9.91 -19.63
CA TYR A 161 -4.55 9.21 -19.46
C TYR A 161 -4.62 7.71 -19.76
N LEU A 162 -5.79 7.10 -19.69
CA LEU A 162 -5.97 5.71 -20.08
C LEU A 162 -6.06 5.58 -21.60
N PRO A 163 -5.66 4.44 -22.19
CA PRO A 163 -5.99 4.11 -23.57
C PRO A 163 -7.50 4.28 -23.82
N LYS A 164 -7.85 4.67 -25.04
CA LYS A 164 -9.24 5.00 -25.40
C LYS A 164 -10.23 3.90 -25.05
N GLU A 165 -9.80 2.65 -25.21
CA GLU A 165 -10.59 1.45 -24.92
C GLU A 165 -10.91 1.28 -23.42
N LEU A 166 -10.13 1.91 -22.55
CA LEU A 166 -10.29 1.90 -21.08
C LEU A 166 -10.75 3.26 -20.53
N GLY A 167 -11.14 4.20 -21.37
CA GLY A 167 -11.37 5.60 -20.99
C GLY A 167 -12.33 5.81 -19.81
N ASN A 168 -13.28 4.92 -19.59
CA ASN A 168 -14.25 4.99 -18.50
C ASN A 168 -13.95 4.01 -17.35
N THR A 169 -12.82 3.31 -17.40
CA THR A 169 -12.45 2.36 -16.37
C THR A 169 -11.99 3.09 -15.09
N GLN A 170 -12.46 2.62 -13.94
CA GLN A 170 -12.02 3.09 -12.64
C GLN A 170 -11.36 1.94 -11.90
N PHE A 171 -10.05 1.97 -11.78
CA PHE A 171 -9.30 1.01 -10.96
C PHE A 171 -9.33 1.40 -9.48
N TYR A 172 -9.19 2.69 -9.18
CA TYR A 172 -9.20 3.18 -7.81
C TYR A 172 -10.62 3.45 -7.32
N VAL A 173 -11.04 2.71 -6.27
CA VAL A 173 -12.30 2.89 -5.58
C VAL A 173 -12.00 3.13 -4.10
N PRO A 174 -12.20 4.36 -3.57
CA PRO A 174 -11.87 4.70 -2.19
C PRO A 174 -12.78 3.96 -1.19
N TRP A 175 -12.20 3.46 -0.10
CA TRP A 175 -12.94 2.83 0.99
C TRP A 175 -13.51 3.85 2.00
N MET A 176 -12.87 5.02 2.10
CA MET A 176 -13.32 6.14 2.96
C MET A 176 -13.40 5.80 4.46
N THR A 177 -12.53 4.92 4.94
CA THR A 177 -12.54 4.46 6.33
C THR A 177 -11.89 5.45 7.30
N SER A 178 -11.16 6.44 6.80
CA SER A 178 -10.51 7.51 7.58
C SER A 178 -10.83 8.89 7.04
N ASN A 179 -10.57 9.93 7.83
CA ASN A 179 -10.73 11.32 7.38
C ASN A 179 -9.77 11.66 6.24
N TYR A 180 -8.55 11.12 6.27
CA TYR A 180 -7.59 11.30 5.20
C TYR A 180 -8.11 10.73 3.87
N GLU A 181 -8.54 9.47 3.87
CA GLU A 181 -9.05 8.82 2.66
C GLU A 181 -10.36 9.46 2.17
N LYS A 182 -11.22 9.96 3.08
CA LYS A 182 -12.42 10.74 2.74
C LYS A 182 -12.05 12.01 1.98
N ALA A 183 -11.02 12.74 2.43
CA ALA A 183 -10.56 13.94 1.75
C ALA A 183 -10.00 13.63 0.34
N LEU A 184 -9.23 12.54 0.19
CA LEU A 184 -8.78 12.06 -1.12
C LEU A 184 -9.96 11.71 -2.04
N ALA A 185 -10.96 11.01 -1.52
CA ALA A 185 -12.15 10.62 -2.26
C ALA A 185 -12.98 11.84 -2.71
N GLU A 186 -13.08 12.88 -1.88
CA GLU A 186 -13.76 14.12 -2.23
C GLU A 186 -13.03 14.86 -3.36
N ASN A 187 -11.71 14.99 -3.26
CA ASN A 187 -10.90 15.56 -4.33
C ASN A 187 -11.03 14.76 -5.64
N TYR A 188 -10.98 13.43 -5.55
CA TYR A 188 -11.17 12.56 -6.72
C TYR A 188 -12.53 12.74 -7.37
N ARG A 189 -13.62 12.84 -6.59
CA ARG A 189 -14.96 13.12 -7.13
C ARG A 189 -15.03 14.49 -7.80
N ARG A 190 -14.34 15.50 -7.26
CA ARG A 190 -14.24 16.83 -7.89
C ARG A 190 -13.61 16.73 -9.28
N ILE A 191 -12.48 16.01 -9.37
CA ILE A 191 -11.78 15.80 -10.65
C ILE A 191 -12.66 15.06 -11.65
N LEU A 192 -13.37 14.02 -11.23
CA LEU A 192 -14.23 13.24 -12.13
C LEU A 192 -15.39 14.04 -12.73
N LYS A 193 -15.84 15.15 -12.09
CA LYS A 193 -16.93 16.00 -12.62
C LYS A 193 -16.58 16.71 -13.94
N HIS A 194 -15.31 16.94 -14.19
CA HIS A 194 -14.88 17.69 -15.40
C HIS A 194 -14.92 16.85 -16.67
N GLY A 195 -14.94 15.52 -16.55
CA GLY A 195 -14.71 14.62 -17.67
C GLY A 195 -13.28 14.73 -18.21
N ARG A 196 -12.88 13.75 -18.99
CA ARG A 196 -11.55 13.70 -19.61
C ARG A 196 -11.69 13.49 -21.12
N THR A 197 -10.79 14.08 -21.89
CA THR A 197 -10.76 13.96 -23.34
C THR A 197 -9.42 13.50 -23.86
N SER A 198 -9.45 12.69 -24.93
CA SER A 198 -8.26 12.32 -25.72
C SER A 198 -8.03 13.29 -26.90
N ASP A 199 -8.93 14.25 -27.11
CA ASP A 199 -8.80 15.30 -28.12
C ASP A 199 -7.99 16.47 -27.56
N ILE A 200 -6.66 16.30 -27.57
CA ILE A 200 -5.72 17.28 -27.03
C ILE A 200 -5.76 18.57 -27.85
N LYS A 201 -5.92 18.48 -29.15
CA LYS A 201 -6.03 19.64 -30.03
C LYS A 201 -7.18 20.56 -29.66
N LYS A 202 -8.37 19.98 -29.49
CA LYS A 202 -9.55 20.74 -29.07
C LYS A 202 -9.36 21.32 -27.69
N LEU A 203 -8.75 20.57 -26.74
CA LEU A 203 -8.48 21.04 -25.39
C LEU A 203 -7.51 22.23 -25.40
N ASN A 204 -6.44 22.20 -26.20
CA ASN A 204 -5.47 23.27 -26.34
C ASN A 204 -6.05 24.54 -26.96
N GLN A 205 -7.06 24.42 -27.83
CA GLN A 205 -7.71 25.56 -28.52
C GLN A 205 -8.78 26.25 -27.67
N GLN A 206 -9.49 25.52 -26.78
CA GLN A 206 -10.58 26.06 -25.95
C GLN A 206 -10.13 27.05 -24.89
N ASN A 207 -8.85 27.06 -24.53
CA ASN A 207 -8.30 27.85 -23.41
C ASN A 207 -7.20 28.82 -23.87
N LYS A 208 -7.22 29.22 -25.14
CA LYS A 208 -6.51 30.38 -25.66
C LYS A 208 -7.46 31.59 -25.62
#